data_af9e7ff5caaa21af720ad0dab983a4bc
#
_entry.id   af9e7ff5caaa21af720ad0dab983a4bc
#
_cell.length_a   1.000
_cell.length_b   1.000
_cell.length_c   1.000
_cell.angle_alpha   90.00
_cell.angle_beta   90.00
_cell.angle_gamma   90.00
#
_symmetry.space_group_name_H-M   'P 1'
#
loop_
_entity.id
_entity.type
_entity.pdbx_description
1 polymer ?
#
loop_
_entity_poly.entity_id
_entity_poly.type
_entity_poly.pdbx_seq_one_letter_code
_entity_poly.pdbx_strand_id
1 'polypeptide(L)'
;MAETEKFRLAGVMGWPVAHSRSPMLHGYWIGKLGLAGAYVHLPVRPERLPDALKGLSALGFAGCNLTIPHKEAALAIVDRIDPPARRIGAVNCIVVAADGSLTGQNHDAFGYIESVREAQPTWRADAGPIVVIGAGGGARAVLVSLIDQGAREIRLVNRTRTRAKALAAELGGPITALGWEQREVALKGAAMLVNATNQGMVGEPPLDLALDALPVSALVSDIIYIPRETALLAAARKRGNPTVNGLGMLLHQARPAFHAWFGIMPEVTPELRAMIEATT
;
A
#
# COMPACT_ATOMS: atom_id res chain seq x y z
N MET A 1 26.66 31.38 11.83
CA MET A 1 27.02 30.13 11.11
C MET A 1 25.71 29.52 10.64
N ALA A 2 25.53 29.37 9.33
CA ALA A 2 24.36 28.67 8.84
C ALA A 2 24.36 27.26 9.44
N GLU A 3 23.27 26.86 10.06
CA GLU A 3 23.06 25.47 10.49
C GLU A 3 23.28 24.60 9.25
N THR A 4 24.37 23.82 9.23
CA THR A 4 24.62 22.89 8.13
C THR A 4 23.43 21.95 8.06
N GLU A 5 22.66 22.07 6.99
CA GLU A 5 21.46 21.25 6.73
C GLU A 5 21.85 19.78 6.89
N LYS A 6 21.30 19.13 7.91
CA LYS A 6 21.69 17.77 8.29
C LYS A 6 21.31 16.81 7.18
N PHE A 7 22.28 16.13 6.56
CA PHE A 7 22.03 15.12 5.56
C PHE A 7 21.10 14.02 6.11
N ARG A 8 20.00 13.71 5.41
CA ARG A 8 19.02 12.74 5.85
C ARG A 8 19.02 11.53 4.91
N LEU A 9 19.20 10.35 5.49
CA LEU A 9 19.18 9.09 4.76
C LEU A 9 17.91 8.31 5.08
N ALA A 10 17.21 7.88 4.04
CA ALA A 10 16.04 6.99 4.15
C ALA A 10 16.12 5.87 3.09
N GLY A 11 15.21 4.91 3.11
CA GLY A 11 15.22 3.83 2.14
C GLY A 11 13.96 3.01 2.12
N VAL A 12 13.91 1.97 1.26
CA VAL A 12 12.87 0.95 1.25
C VAL A 12 13.47 -0.41 1.52
N MET A 13 12.98 -1.09 2.57
CA MET A 13 13.43 -2.40 3.01
C MET A 13 12.42 -3.47 2.61
N GLY A 14 12.90 -4.53 1.95
CA GLY A 14 12.08 -5.65 1.46
C GLY A 14 12.94 -6.80 0.92
N TRP A 15 12.29 -7.90 0.49
CA TRP A 15 13.01 -9.03 -0.10
C TRP A 15 12.14 -9.82 -1.10
N PRO A 16 12.46 -9.79 -2.42
CA PRO A 16 13.37 -8.84 -3.07
C PRO A 16 12.79 -7.42 -3.11
N VAL A 17 13.63 -6.38 -3.30
CA VAL A 17 13.18 -4.97 -3.27
C VAL A 17 13.68 -4.12 -4.44
N ALA A 18 14.55 -4.66 -5.29
CA ALA A 18 15.17 -3.93 -6.40
C ALA A 18 14.17 -3.36 -7.43
N HIS A 19 12.97 -3.94 -7.52
CA HIS A 19 11.90 -3.48 -8.42
C HIS A 19 11.15 -2.24 -7.90
N SER A 20 11.35 -1.86 -6.61
CA SER A 20 10.63 -0.73 -6.01
C SER A 20 10.96 0.60 -6.71
N ARG A 21 9.93 1.40 -6.98
CA ARG A 21 10.06 2.75 -7.55
C ARG A 21 10.20 3.84 -6.49
N SER A 22 10.12 3.47 -5.21
CA SER A 22 10.26 4.43 -4.10
C SER A 22 11.55 5.24 -4.13
N PRO A 23 12.75 4.69 -4.48
CA PRO A 23 13.95 5.51 -4.59
C PRO A 23 13.88 6.60 -5.66
N MET A 24 13.27 6.31 -6.80
CA MET A 24 13.06 7.30 -7.85
C MET A 24 12.08 8.40 -7.39
N LEU A 25 10.99 8.01 -6.75
CA LEU A 25 9.94 8.90 -6.24
C LEU A 25 10.49 9.85 -5.17
N HIS A 26 11.12 9.31 -4.13
CA HIS A 26 11.69 10.11 -3.05
C HIS A 26 12.88 10.93 -3.52
N GLY A 27 13.73 10.38 -4.40
CA GLY A 27 14.84 11.10 -5.04
C GLY A 27 14.39 12.33 -5.83
N TYR A 28 13.26 12.22 -6.56
CA TYR A 28 12.66 13.37 -7.24
C TYR A 28 12.32 14.49 -6.25
N TRP A 29 11.65 14.20 -5.13
CA TRP A 29 11.32 15.21 -4.15
C TRP A 29 12.56 15.80 -3.46
N ILE A 30 13.54 14.97 -3.09
CA ILE A 30 14.81 15.42 -2.52
C ILE A 30 15.48 16.44 -3.46
N GLY A 31 15.61 16.09 -4.74
CA GLY A 31 16.22 16.97 -5.73
C GLY A 31 15.40 18.24 -5.99
N LYS A 32 14.08 18.11 -6.20
CA LYS A 32 13.19 19.25 -6.49
C LYS A 32 13.13 20.26 -5.34
N LEU A 33 13.23 19.80 -4.10
CA LEU A 33 13.19 20.64 -2.90
C LEU A 33 14.60 21.10 -2.45
N GLY A 34 15.66 20.71 -3.15
CA GLY A 34 17.03 21.09 -2.82
C GLY A 34 17.52 20.54 -1.49
N LEU A 35 16.98 19.40 -1.02
CA LEU A 35 17.30 18.85 0.29
C LEU A 35 18.59 18.05 0.29
N ALA A 36 19.37 18.18 1.38
CA ALA A 36 20.54 17.33 1.62
C ALA A 36 20.08 15.94 2.09
N GLY A 37 20.04 14.96 1.19
CA GLY A 37 19.59 13.61 1.56
C GLY A 37 19.65 12.60 0.42
N ALA A 38 19.34 11.35 0.76
CA ALA A 38 19.23 10.25 -0.20
C ALA A 38 18.17 9.23 0.22
N TYR A 39 17.65 8.49 -0.75
CA TYR A 39 16.74 7.36 -0.52
C TYR A 39 17.19 6.15 -1.33
N VAL A 40 17.37 5.00 -0.67
CA VAL A 40 18.02 3.83 -1.24
C VAL A 40 17.22 2.53 -1.09
N HIS A 41 17.54 1.52 -1.92
CA HIS A 41 17.06 0.16 -1.70
C HIS A 41 17.82 -0.50 -0.55
N LEU A 42 17.11 -1.21 0.32
CA LEU A 42 17.63 -1.98 1.45
C LEU A 42 17.16 -3.44 1.30
N PRO A 43 17.89 -4.28 0.54
CA PRO A 43 17.52 -5.69 0.34
C PRO A 43 17.85 -6.48 1.62
N VAL A 44 16.85 -6.73 2.45
CA VAL A 44 16.98 -7.42 3.73
C VAL A 44 16.18 -8.71 3.72
N ARG A 45 16.84 -9.84 3.98
CA ARG A 45 16.17 -11.13 4.12
C ARG A 45 15.31 -11.16 5.39
N PRO A 46 14.18 -11.91 5.43
CA PRO A 46 13.27 -11.93 6.57
C PRO A 46 13.94 -12.24 7.91
N GLU A 47 14.85 -13.19 7.93
CA GLU A 47 15.60 -13.60 9.14
C GLU A 47 16.55 -12.52 9.68
N ARG A 48 16.89 -11.52 8.84
CA ARG A 48 17.78 -10.41 9.22
C ARG A 48 17.04 -9.11 9.55
N LEU A 49 15.71 -9.13 9.50
CA LEU A 49 14.91 -7.93 9.74
C LEU A 49 15.17 -7.29 11.12
N PRO A 50 15.25 -8.05 12.24
CA PRO A 50 15.52 -7.44 13.55
C PRO A 50 16.85 -6.71 13.62
N ASP A 51 17.92 -7.28 13.07
CA ASP A 51 19.26 -6.67 13.05
C ASP A 51 19.25 -5.42 12.17
N ALA A 52 18.62 -5.51 10.99
CA ALA A 52 18.56 -4.41 10.04
C ALA A 52 17.81 -3.20 10.61
N LEU A 53 16.67 -3.42 11.27
CA LEU A 53 15.89 -2.34 11.89
C LEU A 53 16.68 -1.67 13.05
N LYS A 54 17.29 -2.45 13.93
CA LYS A 54 18.15 -1.91 15.01
C LYS A 54 19.36 -1.14 14.46
N GLY A 55 19.89 -1.57 13.30
CA GLY A 55 21.02 -0.92 12.65
C GLY A 55 20.71 0.46 12.07
N LEU A 56 19.45 0.80 11.79
CA LEU A 56 19.09 2.07 11.16
C LEU A 56 19.61 3.30 11.93
N SER A 57 19.46 3.30 13.26
CA SER A 57 19.94 4.38 14.11
C SER A 57 21.46 4.51 14.06
N ALA A 58 22.21 3.39 14.21
CA ALA A 58 23.66 3.38 14.16
C ALA A 58 24.23 3.84 12.80
N LEU A 59 23.49 3.59 11.70
CA LEU A 59 23.85 4.01 10.36
C LEU A 59 23.39 5.43 10.01
N GLY A 60 22.73 6.14 10.92
CA GLY A 60 22.28 7.51 10.74
C GLY A 60 21.06 7.66 9.82
N PHE A 61 20.25 6.60 9.60
CA PHE A 61 19.00 6.70 8.87
C PHE A 61 17.96 7.50 9.66
N ALA A 62 17.21 8.36 8.96
CA ALA A 62 16.00 8.99 9.49
C ALA A 62 14.84 7.98 9.60
N GLY A 63 14.90 6.90 8.81
CA GLY A 63 13.94 5.82 8.79
C GLY A 63 13.91 5.06 7.48
N CYS A 64 12.90 4.21 7.29
CA CYS A 64 12.70 3.50 6.03
C CYS A 64 11.24 3.11 5.81
N ASN A 65 10.85 2.92 4.54
CA ASN A 65 9.63 2.16 4.24
C ASN A 65 9.89 0.66 4.39
N LEU A 66 8.86 -0.06 4.75
CA LEU A 66 8.83 -1.52 4.71
C LEU A 66 7.86 -2.00 3.62
N THR A 67 8.30 -2.99 2.86
CA THR A 67 7.46 -3.71 1.90
C THR A 67 7.49 -5.22 2.16
N ILE A 68 6.92 -6.00 1.26
CA ILE A 68 6.89 -7.47 1.38
C ILE A 68 8.31 -8.02 1.60
N PRO A 69 8.50 -8.97 2.57
CA PRO A 69 7.50 -9.59 3.46
C PRO A 69 7.43 -8.99 4.87
N HIS A 70 8.00 -7.81 5.12
CA HIS A 70 8.40 -7.31 6.44
C HIS A 70 7.32 -6.60 7.25
N LYS A 71 6.23 -6.11 6.60
CA LYS A 71 5.25 -5.18 7.20
C LYS A 71 4.60 -5.70 8.49
N GLU A 72 4.23 -6.99 8.54
CA GLU A 72 3.59 -7.60 9.71
C GLU A 72 4.63 -7.93 10.80
N ALA A 73 5.79 -8.48 10.39
CA ALA A 73 6.85 -8.88 11.33
C ALA A 73 7.45 -7.69 12.10
N ALA A 74 7.48 -6.50 11.51
CA ALA A 74 8.03 -5.31 12.14
C ALA A 74 7.27 -4.87 13.40
N LEU A 75 5.97 -5.21 13.54
CA LEU A 75 5.17 -4.89 14.73
C LEU A 75 5.79 -5.40 16.04
N ALA A 76 6.46 -6.56 15.99
CA ALA A 76 7.10 -7.17 17.16
C ALA A 76 8.51 -6.62 17.44
N ILE A 77 9.05 -5.74 16.57
CA ILE A 77 10.44 -5.31 16.62
C ILE A 77 10.57 -3.84 16.99
N VAL A 78 9.62 -2.99 16.54
CA VAL A 78 9.65 -1.55 16.79
C VAL A 78 9.31 -1.21 18.24
N ASP A 79 9.87 -0.12 18.77
CA ASP A 79 9.64 0.31 20.15
C ASP A 79 8.25 0.92 20.35
N ARG A 80 7.74 1.61 19.32
CA ARG A 80 6.42 2.26 19.33
C ARG A 80 5.68 1.97 18.03
N ILE A 81 4.35 1.87 18.11
CA ILE A 81 3.47 1.66 16.97
C ILE A 81 2.40 2.75 17.02
N ASP A 82 2.25 3.51 15.93
CA ASP A 82 1.20 4.51 15.84
C ASP A 82 -0.22 3.88 15.76
N PRO A 83 -1.27 4.62 16.08
CA PRO A 83 -2.63 4.08 16.07
C PRO A 83 -3.06 3.49 14.72
N PRO A 84 -2.78 4.11 13.55
CA PRO A 84 -3.08 3.53 12.25
C PRO A 84 -2.37 2.20 12.00
N ALA A 85 -1.06 2.11 12.23
CA ALA A 85 -0.30 0.86 12.02
C ALA A 85 -0.79 -0.26 12.97
N ARG A 86 -1.10 0.08 14.22
CA ARG A 86 -1.66 -0.87 15.20
C ARG A 86 -2.99 -1.42 14.73
N ARG A 87 -3.90 -0.55 14.27
CA ARG A 87 -5.22 -0.94 13.78
C ARG A 87 -5.13 -1.78 12.49
N ILE A 88 -4.22 -1.42 11.57
CA ILE A 88 -3.99 -2.18 10.33
C ILE A 88 -3.32 -3.52 10.61
N GLY A 89 -2.53 -3.61 11.69
CA GLY A 89 -1.74 -4.80 11.99
C GLY A 89 -0.55 -4.95 11.03
N ALA A 90 0.01 -3.84 10.53
CA ALA A 90 1.17 -3.82 9.64
C ALA A 90 1.86 -2.46 9.69
N VAL A 91 3.19 -2.44 9.55
CA VAL A 91 4.04 -1.24 9.48
C VAL A 91 4.58 -1.09 8.05
N ASN A 92 4.39 0.07 7.41
CA ASN A 92 5.01 0.37 6.12
C ASN A 92 6.02 1.52 6.16
N CYS A 93 6.15 2.18 7.32
CA CYS A 93 7.09 3.28 7.53
C CYS A 93 7.70 3.20 8.93
N ILE A 94 9.02 3.28 9.00
CA ILE A 94 9.80 3.38 10.24
C ILE A 94 10.34 4.79 10.36
N VAL A 95 10.20 5.39 11.54
CA VAL A 95 10.83 6.66 11.90
C VAL A 95 11.81 6.39 13.01
N VAL A 96 13.05 6.84 12.84
CA VAL A 96 14.11 6.77 13.85
C VAL A 96 14.13 8.09 14.64
N ALA A 97 13.87 8.01 15.93
CA ALA A 97 13.91 9.18 16.81
C ALA A 97 15.36 9.55 17.19
N ALA A 98 15.53 10.73 17.80
CA ALA A 98 16.85 11.23 18.22
C ALA A 98 17.54 10.34 19.28
N ASP A 99 16.76 9.63 20.09
CA ASP A 99 17.23 8.66 21.09
C ASP A 99 17.53 7.27 20.48
N GLY A 100 17.35 7.11 19.17
CA GLY A 100 17.54 5.86 18.44
C GLY A 100 16.33 4.93 18.46
N SER A 101 15.25 5.25 19.19
CA SER A 101 14.04 4.45 19.22
C SER A 101 13.30 4.45 17.88
N LEU A 102 12.62 3.34 17.58
CA LEU A 102 11.92 3.10 16.32
C LEU A 102 10.41 3.25 16.51
N THR A 103 9.79 4.12 15.71
CA THR A 103 8.33 4.21 15.62
C THR A 103 7.85 3.63 14.31
N GLY A 104 6.99 2.61 14.38
CA GLY A 104 6.29 2.02 13.24
C GLY A 104 5.01 2.77 12.91
N GLN A 105 4.85 3.16 11.66
CA GLN A 105 3.68 3.85 11.10
C GLN A 105 3.12 3.09 9.90
N ASN A 106 1.87 3.41 9.51
CA ASN A 106 1.31 2.88 8.27
C ASN A 106 0.55 3.96 7.49
N HIS A 107 1.00 4.21 6.27
CA HIS A 107 0.43 5.19 5.34
C HIS A 107 -0.27 4.54 4.13
N ASP A 108 -0.33 3.21 4.04
CA ASP A 108 -0.95 2.51 2.90
C ASP A 108 -2.45 2.83 2.79
N ALA A 109 -3.16 2.89 3.94
CA ALA A 109 -4.58 3.22 3.97
C ALA A 109 -4.87 4.62 3.44
N PHE A 110 -4.07 5.62 3.87
CA PHE A 110 -4.12 6.98 3.35
C PHE A 110 -3.85 7.00 1.84
N GLY A 111 -2.75 6.36 1.41
CA GLY A 111 -2.37 6.33 -0.01
C GLY A 111 -3.42 5.70 -0.90
N TYR A 112 -4.06 4.63 -0.42
CA TYR A 112 -5.11 3.96 -1.17
C TYR A 112 -6.35 4.85 -1.38
N ILE A 113 -6.86 5.47 -0.33
CA ILE A 113 -8.06 6.32 -0.43
C ILE A 113 -7.79 7.57 -1.26
N GLU A 114 -6.66 8.22 -1.10
CA GLU A 114 -6.29 9.37 -1.94
C GLU A 114 -6.21 8.98 -3.42
N SER A 115 -5.67 7.79 -3.74
CA SER A 115 -5.64 7.27 -5.11
C SER A 115 -7.06 7.05 -5.68
N VAL A 116 -7.97 6.48 -4.90
CA VAL A 116 -9.36 6.24 -5.33
C VAL A 116 -10.08 7.56 -5.54
N ARG A 117 -9.96 8.51 -4.62
CA ARG A 117 -10.60 9.84 -4.71
C ARG A 117 -10.08 10.67 -5.87
N GLU A 118 -8.78 10.63 -6.12
CA GLU A 118 -8.15 11.31 -7.27
C GLU A 118 -8.71 10.78 -8.60
N ALA A 119 -8.80 9.46 -8.75
CA ALA A 119 -9.27 8.84 -9.97
C ALA A 119 -10.79 8.86 -10.14
N GLN A 120 -11.54 8.83 -9.04
CA GLN A 120 -13.00 8.77 -9.00
C GLN A 120 -13.54 9.72 -7.89
N PRO A 121 -13.59 11.04 -8.16
CA PRO A 121 -13.97 12.04 -7.14
C PRO A 121 -15.36 11.84 -6.55
N THR A 122 -16.28 11.20 -7.27
CA THR A 122 -17.65 10.91 -6.82
C THR A 122 -17.80 9.54 -6.14
N TRP A 123 -16.71 8.78 -6.01
CA TRP A 123 -16.74 7.46 -5.38
C TRP A 123 -17.16 7.56 -3.91
N ARG A 124 -17.95 6.58 -3.47
CA ARG A 124 -18.42 6.46 -2.09
C ARG A 124 -18.32 5.00 -1.64
N ALA A 125 -17.76 4.77 -0.47
CA ALA A 125 -17.63 3.42 0.10
C ALA A 125 -18.97 2.79 0.50
N ASP A 126 -20.01 3.61 0.75
CA ASP A 126 -21.34 3.16 1.13
C ASP A 126 -22.30 2.98 -0.05
N ALA A 127 -21.81 3.10 -1.30
CA ALA A 127 -22.64 2.97 -2.50
C ALA A 127 -23.16 1.54 -2.75
N GLY A 128 -22.57 0.53 -2.12
CA GLY A 128 -22.95 -0.88 -2.22
C GLY A 128 -21.87 -1.81 -1.69
N PRO A 129 -22.05 -3.12 -1.83
CA PRO A 129 -21.06 -4.11 -1.37
C PRO A 129 -19.72 -3.92 -2.05
N ILE A 130 -18.63 -4.11 -1.30
CA ILE A 130 -17.25 -4.07 -1.81
C ILE A 130 -16.64 -5.46 -1.71
N VAL A 131 -16.07 -5.94 -2.81
CA VAL A 131 -15.33 -7.22 -2.83
C VAL A 131 -13.84 -6.93 -2.76
N VAL A 132 -13.16 -7.54 -1.78
CA VAL A 132 -11.70 -7.44 -1.63
C VAL A 132 -11.10 -8.83 -1.79
N ILE A 133 -10.17 -8.97 -2.73
CA ILE A 133 -9.42 -10.21 -2.97
C ILE A 133 -8.05 -10.10 -2.31
N GLY A 134 -7.76 -11.01 -1.38
CA GLY A 134 -6.49 -11.06 -0.66
C GLY A 134 -6.61 -10.75 0.83
N ALA A 135 -5.68 -11.28 1.63
CA ALA A 135 -5.62 -11.11 3.09
C ALA A 135 -4.18 -10.92 3.58
N GLY A 136 -3.37 -10.16 2.86
CA GLY A 136 -2.00 -9.76 3.22
C GLY A 136 -1.93 -8.32 3.74
N GLY A 137 -0.72 -7.80 3.97
CA GLY A 137 -0.49 -6.46 4.52
C GLY A 137 -1.14 -5.33 3.70
N GLY A 138 -1.16 -5.44 2.35
CA GLY A 138 -1.88 -4.48 1.50
C GLY A 138 -3.39 -4.56 1.69
N ALA A 139 -3.95 -5.78 1.77
CA ALA A 139 -5.38 -5.99 2.01
C ALA A 139 -5.84 -5.43 3.36
N ARG A 140 -5.02 -5.55 4.41
CA ARG A 140 -5.29 -4.97 5.74
C ARG A 140 -5.53 -3.46 5.66
N ALA A 141 -4.62 -2.74 4.99
CA ALA A 141 -4.71 -1.30 4.82
C ALA A 141 -5.94 -0.89 3.98
N VAL A 142 -6.22 -1.62 2.89
CA VAL A 142 -7.42 -1.43 2.06
C VAL A 142 -8.68 -1.62 2.89
N LEU A 143 -8.80 -2.72 3.63
CA LEU A 143 -9.98 -3.02 4.47
C LEU A 143 -10.21 -1.94 5.52
N VAL A 144 -9.17 -1.57 6.28
CA VAL A 144 -9.27 -0.49 7.29
C VAL A 144 -9.72 0.81 6.64
N SER A 145 -9.12 1.19 5.51
CA SER A 145 -9.48 2.41 4.81
C SER A 145 -10.94 2.42 4.33
N LEU A 146 -11.45 1.29 3.80
CA LEU A 146 -12.83 1.17 3.36
C LEU A 146 -13.82 1.25 4.53
N ILE A 147 -13.50 0.63 5.67
CA ILE A 147 -14.30 0.75 6.91
C ILE A 147 -14.36 2.21 7.35
N ASP A 148 -13.22 2.92 7.37
CA ASP A 148 -13.13 4.33 7.77
C ASP A 148 -13.89 5.27 6.83
N GLN A 149 -14.05 4.88 5.56
CA GLN A 149 -14.90 5.58 4.59
C GLN A 149 -16.39 5.22 4.67
N GLY A 150 -16.79 4.38 5.64
CA GLY A 150 -18.18 4.03 5.88
C GLY A 150 -18.73 2.90 5.02
N ALA A 151 -17.87 1.99 4.53
CA ALA A 151 -18.32 0.77 3.85
C ALA A 151 -19.31 0.00 4.74
N ARG A 152 -20.45 -0.40 4.17
CA ARG A 152 -21.53 -1.10 4.91
C ARG A 152 -21.50 -2.61 4.75
N GLU A 153 -20.85 -3.11 3.70
CA GLU A 153 -20.67 -4.53 3.41
C GLU A 153 -19.36 -4.73 2.66
N ILE A 154 -18.48 -5.56 3.23
CA ILE A 154 -17.21 -5.97 2.60
C ILE A 154 -17.17 -7.49 2.53
N ARG A 155 -17.03 -8.02 1.31
CA ARG A 155 -16.86 -9.44 1.02
C ARG A 155 -15.38 -9.72 0.82
N LEU A 156 -14.73 -10.26 1.85
CA LEU A 156 -13.30 -10.57 1.82
C LEU A 156 -13.09 -11.99 1.29
N VAL A 157 -12.52 -12.11 0.11
CA VAL A 157 -12.22 -13.40 -0.53
C VAL A 157 -10.72 -13.68 -0.47
N ASN A 158 -10.35 -14.87 -0.02
CA ASN A 158 -8.95 -15.28 -0.03
C ASN A 158 -8.80 -16.77 -0.30
N ARG A 159 -7.74 -17.16 -1.00
CA ARG A 159 -7.41 -18.58 -1.30
C ARG A 159 -7.39 -19.43 -0.03
N THR A 160 -6.82 -18.93 1.05
CA THR A 160 -6.85 -19.55 2.38
C THR A 160 -7.96 -18.89 3.19
N ARG A 161 -9.14 -19.52 3.23
CA ARG A 161 -10.33 -18.99 3.93
C ARG A 161 -10.10 -18.72 5.41
N THR A 162 -9.31 -19.54 6.09
CA THR A 162 -8.96 -19.33 7.50
C THR A 162 -8.23 -18.02 7.74
N ARG A 163 -7.36 -17.61 6.81
CA ARG A 163 -6.66 -16.31 6.86
C ARG A 163 -7.63 -15.14 6.69
N ALA A 164 -8.59 -15.25 5.78
CA ALA A 164 -9.65 -14.23 5.62
C ALA A 164 -10.53 -14.12 6.88
N LYS A 165 -10.91 -15.25 7.47
CA LYS A 165 -11.67 -15.27 8.73
C LYS A 165 -10.92 -14.64 9.90
N ALA A 166 -9.64 -14.97 10.06
CA ALA A 166 -8.80 -14.38 11.10
C ALA A 166 -8.69 -12.87 10.93
N LEU A 167 -8.44 -12.39 9.68
CA LEU A 167 -8.36 -10.97 9.39
C LEU A 167 -9.70 -10.24 9.61
N ALA A 168 -10.83 -10.84 9.21
CA ALA A 168 -12.15 -10.27 9.44
C ALA A 168 -12.47 -10.16 10.95
N ALA A 169 -12.09 -11.16 11.73
CA ALA A 169 -12.28 -11.16 13.19
C ALA A 169 -11.39 -10.10 13.88
N GLU A 170 -10.14 -9.96 13.41
CA GLU A 170 -9.18 -8.99 13.95
C GLU A 170 -9.60 -7.53 13.69
N LEU A 171 -10.00 -7.23 12.45
CA LEU A 171 -10.37 -5.87 12.06
C LEU A 171 -11.79 -5.49 12.49
N GLY A 172 -12.67 -6.48 12.65
CA GLY A 172 -14.08 -6.23 12.91
C GLY A 172 -14.81 -5.54 11.77
N GLY A 173 -15.92 -4.85 12.08
CA GLY A 173 -16.69 -4.09 11.08
C GLY A 173 -17.50 -4.99 10.14
N PRO A 174 -17.92 -4.47 8.97
CA PRO A 174 -18.87 -5.13 8.06
C PRO A 174 -18.19 -6.15 7.13
N ILE A 175 -17.23 -6.93 7.61
CA ILE A 175 -16.46 -7.89 6.80
C ILE A 175 -17.03 -9.29 6.90
N THR A 176 -17.40 -9.86 5.75
CA THR A 176 -17.76 -11.29 5.60
C THR A 176 -16.64 -12.01 4.87
N ALA A 177 -16.03 -13.02 5.55
CA ALA A 177 -14.96 -13.82 4.97
C ALA A 177 -15.51 -14.98 4.12
N LEU A 178 -15.10 -15.02 2.86
CA LEU A 178 -15.52 -16.01 1.85
C LEU A 178 -14.33 -16.88 1.43
N GLY A 179 -14.63 -18.09 0.94
CA GLY A 179 -13.64 -18.96 0.32
C GLY A 179 -13.41 -18.61 -1.15
N TRP A 180 -12.32 -19.14 -1.71
CA TRP A 180 -11.95 -18.89 -3.11
C TRP A 180 -13.02 -19.36 -4.11
N GLU A 181 -13.70 -20.44 -3.79
CA GLU A 181 -14.80 -21.02 -4.55
C GLU A 181 -16.00 -20.08 -4.71
N GLN A 182 -16.11 -19.09 -3.82
CA GLN A 182 -17.19 -18.10 -3.81
C GLN A 182 -16.84 -16.78 -4.50
N ARG A 183 -15.63 -16.65 -5.08
CA ARG A 183 -15.08 -15.40 -5.61
C ARG A 183 -15.96 -14.73 -6.67
N GLU A 184 -16.54 -15.51 -7.58
CA GLU A 184 -17.39 -14.99 -8.66
C GLU A 184 -18.78 -14.60 -8.15
N VAL A 185 -19.36 -15.43 -7.29
CA VAL A 185 -20.66 -15.14 -6.66
C VAL A 185 -20.58 -13.89 -5.78
N ALA A 186 -19.42 -13.66 -5.14
CA ALA A 186 -19.17 -12.48 -4.33
C ALA A 186 -19.27 -11.17 -5.13
N LEU A 187 -19.09 -11.20 -6.46
CA LEU A 187 -19.16 -10.00 -7.33
C LEU A 187 -20.59 -9.52 -7.57
N LYS A 188 -21.60 -10.37 -7.33
CA LYS A 188 -22.98 -10.04 -7.63
C LYS A 188 -23.45 -8.81 -6.83
N GLY A 189 -23.88 -7.77 -7.58
CA GLY A 189 -24.35 -6.53 -7.01
C GLY A 189 -23.27 -5.67 -6.33
N ALA A 190 -21.99 -5.99 -6.48
CA ALA A 190 -20.90 -5.21 -5.89
C ALA A 190 -20.78 -3.83 -6.57
N ALA A 191 -20.53 -2.80 -5.76
CA ALA A 191 -20.22 -1.45 -6.22
C ALA A 191 -18.72 -1.26 -6.47
N MET A 192 -17.88 -2.13 -5.91
CA MET A 192 -16.43 -2.08 -6.07
C MET A 192 -15.81 -3.48 -5.96
N LEU A 193 -14.78 -3.73 -6.77
CA LEU A 193 -13.87 -4.87 -6.67
C LEU A 193 -12.45 -4.36 -6.46
N VAL A 194 -11.74 -4.93 -5.47
CA VAL A 194 -10.35 -4.60 -5.19
C VAL A 194 -9.48 -5.85 -5.25
N ASN A 195 -8.49 -5.88 -6.14
CA ASN A 195 -7.39 -6.83 -6.05
C ASN A 195 -6.31 -6.30 -5.09
N ALA A 196 -6.16 -6.94 -3.95
CA ALA A 196 -5.13 -6.64 -2.95
C ALA A 196 -4.13 -7.81 -2.80
N THR A 197 -3.93 -8.58 -3.87
CA THR A 197 -2.93 -9.67 -3.98
C THR A 197 -1.76 -9.25 -4.86
N ASN A 198 -0.77 -10.13 -5.02
CA ASN A 198 0.29 -10.01 -6.02
C ASN A 198 -0.09 -10.65 -7.37
N GLN A 199 -1.26 -11.28 -7.49
CA GLN A 199 -1.68 -11.92 -8.74
C GLN A 199 -1.93 -10.88 -9.84
N GLY A 200 -1.21 -11.01 -10.95
CA GLY A 200 -1.19 -10.05 -12.05
C GLY A 200 0.03 -9.13 -12.05
N MET A 201 0.88 -9.16 -11.00
CA MET A 201 2.19 -8.50 -10.99
C MET A 201 3.15 -9.19 -11.96
N VAL A 202 4.16 -8.47 -12.44
CA VAL A 202 5.22 -9.06 -13.29
C VAL A 202 5.89 -10.24 -12.56
N GLY A 203 5.92 -11.39 -13.21
CA GLY A 203 6.44 -12.64 -12.64
C GLY A 203 5.44 -13.47 -11.85
N GLU A 204 4.23 -12.97 -11.64
CA GLU A 204 3.14 -13.67 -10.96
C GLU A 204 2.02 -14.04 -11.95
N PRO A 205 1.27 -15.12 -11.70
CA PRO A 205 0.13 -15.47 -12.55
C PRO A 205 -0.96 -14.39 -12.49
N PRO A 206 -1.77 -14.22 -13.54
CA PRO A 206 -2.92 -13.34 -13.50
C PRO A 206 -3.94 -13.78 -12.43
N LEU A 207 -4.73 -12.82 -11.94
CA LEU A 207 -5.83 -13.14 -11.04
C LEU A 207 -6.88 -13.96 -11.78
N ASP A 208 -7.11 -15.20 -11.32
CA ASP A 208 -8.16 -16.10 -11.87
C ASP A 208 -9.53 -15.69 -11.32
N LEU A 209 -10.18 -14.72 -11.99
CA LEU A 209 -11.48 -14.18 -11.62
C LEU A 209 -12.27 -13.75 -12.86
N ALA A 210 -13.37 -14.44 -13.13
CA ALA A 210 -14.32 -14.01 -14.16
C ALA A 210 -15.18 -12.83 -13.65
N LEU A 211 -15.38 -11.82 -14.49
CA LEU A 211 -16.08 -10.59 -14.11
C LEU A 211 -17.57 -10.57 -14.52
N ASP A 212 -18.12 -11.68 -15.04
CA ASP A 212 -19.50 -11.73 -15.61
C ASP A 212 -20.57 -11.31 -14.61
N ALA A 213 -20.39 -11.66 -13.33
CA ALA A 213 -21.32 -11.31 -12.25
C ALA A 213 -21.13 -9.88 -11.70
N LEU A 214 -20.04 -9.18 -12.08
CA LEU A 214 -19.76 -7.83 -11.61
C LEU A 214 -20.58 -6.80 -12.40
N PRO A 215 -21.33 -5.88 -11.75
CA PRO A 215 -22.00 -4.79 -12.46
C PRO A 215 -20.99 -3.92 -13.25
N VAL A 216 -21.36 -3.48 -14.45
CA VAL A 216 -20.51 -2.64 -15.31
C VAL A 216 -20.22 -1.27 -14.66
N SER A 217 -21.11 -0.79 -13.80
CA SER A 217 -20.91 0.44 -13.02
C SER A 217 -19.93 0.29 -11.85
N ALA A 218 -19.56 -0.94 -11.48
CA ALA A 218 -18.65 -1.18 -10.36
C ALA A 218 -17.24 -0.67 -10.66
N LEU A 219 -16.63 0.01 -9.69
CA LEU A 219 -15.22 0.39 -9.76
C LEU A 219 -14.33 -0.85 -9.59
N VAL A 220 -13.38 -1.06 -10.49
CA VAL A 220 -12.36 -2.10 -10.35
C VAL A 220 -11.01 -1.46 -10.00
N SER A 221 -10.52 -1.78 -8.82
CA SER A 221 -9.24 -1.29 -8.30
C SER A 221 -8.23 -2.44 -8.18
N ASP A 222 -6.99 -2.16 -8.52
CA ASP A 222 -5.87 -3.08 -8.34
C ASP A 222 -4.73 -2.34 -7.64
N ILE A 223 -4.18 -2.89 -6.54
CA ILE A 223 -3.05 -2.23 -5.86
C ILE A 223 -1.71 -2.47 -6.56
N ILE A 224 -1.70 -3.23 -7.63
CA ILE A 224 -0.53 -3.46 -8.48
C ILE A 224 -0.30 -2.23 -9.37
N TYR A 225 0.97 -1.83 -9.49
CA TYR A 225 1.41 -0.74 -10.37
C TYR A 225 2.44 -1.18 -11.43
N ILE A 226 2.94 -2.42 -11.36
CA ILE A 226 3.78 -3.05 -12.38
C ILE A 226 3.24 -4.45 -12.69
N PRO A 227 2.66 -4.70 -13.84
CA PRO A 227 2.42 -3.75 -14.94
C PRO A 227 1.38 -2.70 -14.55
N ARG A 228 1.41 -1.55 -15.23
CA ARG A 228 0.42 -0.47 -15.04
C ARG A 228 -1.02 -0.90 -15.34
N GLU A 229 -1.20 -1.82 -16.29
CA GLU A 229 -2.48 -2.45 -16.60
C GLU A 229 -2.37 -3.96 -16.43
N THR A 230 -2.94 -4.47 -15.34
CA THR A 230 -3.06 -5.92 -15.10
C THR A 230 -4.13 -6.54 -16.00
N ALA A 231 -4.12 -7.86 -16.18
CA ALA A 231 -5.15 -8.58 -16.92
C ALA A 231 -6.56 -8.31 -16.35
N LEU A 232 -6.67 -8.14 -15.02
CA LEU A 232 -7.92 -7.75 -14.35
C LEU A 232 -8.41 -6.38 -14.81
N LEU A 233 -7.54 -5.36 -14.81
CA LEU A 233 -7.91 -4.00 -15.21
C LEU A 233 -8.24 -3.93 -16.71
N ALA A 234 -7.49 -4.64 -17.56
CA ALA A 234 -7.76 -4.73 -18.98
C ALA A 234 -9.13 -5.37 -19.25
N ALA A 235 -9.46 -6.48 -18.58
CA ALA A 235 -10.76 -7.12 -18.67
C ALA A 235 -11.90 -6.22 -18.20
N ALA A 236 -11.72 -5.52 -17.08
CA ALA A 236 -12.68 -4.57 -16.54
C ALA A 236 -12.93 -3.41 -17.50
N ARG A 237 -11.88 -2.81 -18.05
CA ARG A 237 -11.97 -1.71 -19.03
C ARG A 237 -12.68 -2.14 -20.31
N LYS A 238 -12.38 -3.33 -20.83
CA LYS A 238 -13.07 -3.89 -22.01
C LYS A 238 -14.58 -4.04 -21.79
N ARG A 239 -15.02 -4.27 -20.56
CA ARG A 239 -16.44 -4.34 -20.18
C ARG A 239 -17.08 -2.96 -19.97
N GLY A 240 -16.28 -1.89 -19.88
CA GLY A 240 -16.76 -0.53 -19.58
C GLY A 240 -16.75 -0.18 -18.09
N ASN A 241 -16.16 -1.00 -17.22
CA ASN A 241 -16.00 -0.67 -15.80
C ASN A 241 -14.99 0.48 -15.62
N PRO A 242 -15.22 1.43 -14.71
CA PRO A 242 -14.18 2.35 -14.27
C PRO A 242 -13.04 1.60 -13.55
N THR A 243 -11.79 2.04 -13.74
CA THR A 243 -10.62 1.33 -13.24
C THR A 243 -9.66 2.26 -12.52
N VAL A 244 -9.00 1.74 -11.46
CA VAL A 244 -7.92 2.42 -10.71
C VAL A 244 -6.78 1.44 -10.49
N ASN A 245 -5.56 1.78 -10.88
CA ASN A 245 -4.37 0.98 -10.63
C ASN A 245 -3.63 1.41 -9.35
N GLY A 246 -2.58 0.66 -8.97
CA GLY A 246 -1.83 0.88 -7.73
C GLY A 246 -0.88 2.07 -7.74
N LEU A 247 -0.69 2.77 -8.88
CA LEU A 247 0.28 3.86 -8.96
C LEU A 247 -0.07 5.03 -8.04
N GLY A 248 -1.34 5.45 -8.01
CA GLY A 248 -1.78 6.51 -7.10
C GLY A 248 -1.52 6.16 -5.64
N MET A 249 -1.79 4.90 -5.23
CA MET A 249 -1.49 4.43 -3.88
C MET A 249 0.01 4.53 -3.56
N LEU A 250 0.89 4.13 -4.50
CA LEU A 250 2.34 4.27 -4.35
C LEU A 250 2.75 5.73 -4.13
N LEU A 251 2.22 6.64 -4.94
CA LEU A 251 2.56 8.07 -4.89
C LEU A 251 2.08 8.72 -3.59
N HIS A 252 0.82 8.51 -3.23
CA HIS A 252 0.21 9.18 -2.09
C HIS A 252 0.71 8.65 -0.74
N GLN A 253 0.93 7.32 -0.57
CA GLN A 253 1.45 6.76 0.68
C GLN A 253 2.88 7.25 1.01
N ALA A 254 3.65 7.62 -0.02
CA ALA A 254 5.01 8.10 0.17
C ALA A 254 5.07 9.52 0.76
N ARG A 255 4.04 10.34 0.58
CA ARG A 255 3.99 11.73 1.06
C ARG A 255 4.14 11.85 2.58
N PRO A 256 3.31 11.17 3.41
CA PRO A 256 3.48 11.25 4.87
C PRO A 256 4.78 10.61 5.35
N ALA A 257 5.29 9.57 4.69
CA ALA A 257 6.58 8.99 5.00
C ALA A 257 7.73 10.00 4.74
N PHE A 258 7.70 10.68 3.59
CA PHE A 258 8.65 11.75 3.28
C PHE A 258 8.59 12.87 4.32
N HIS A 259 7.38 13.30 4.69
CA HIS A 259 7.18 14.30 5.73
C HIS A 259 7.80 13.87 7.07
N ALA A 260 7.62 12.62 7.48
CA ALA A 260 8.17 12.11 8.74
C ALA A 260 9.72 12.17 8.78
N TRP A 261 10.39 12.00 7.64
CA TRP A 261 11.86 12.02 7.58
C TRP A 261 12.46 13.37 7.22
N PHE A 262 11.80 14.13 6.32
CA PHE A 262 12.34 15.38 5.77
C PHE A 262 11.61 16.63 6.28
N GLY A 263 10.50 16.50 7.01
CA GLY A 263 9.74 17.61 7.59
C GLY A 263 8.83 18.36 6.61
N ILE A 264 8.78 17.96 5.34
CA ILE A 264 8.00 18.62 4.28
C ILE A 264 6.98 17.61 3.72
N MET A 265 5.70 18.01 3.64
CA MET A 265 4.67 17.22 2.95
C MET A 265 4.73 17.53 1.44
N PRO A 266 5.26 16.64 0.59
CA PRO A 266 5.42 16.93 -0.82
C PRO A 266 4.12 16.74 -1.58
N GLU A 267 4.02 17.35 -2.77
CA GLU A 267 2.91 17.16 -3.69
C GLU A 267 3.20 16.08 -4.73
N VAL A 268 2.14 15.41 -5.20
CA VAL A 268 2.19 14.53 -6.37
C VAL A 268 1.94 15.40 -7.61
N THR A 269 3.02 15.84 -8.25
CA THR A 269 2.90 16.67 -9.45
C THR A 269 2.71 15.82 -10.72
N PRO A 270 2.14 16.38 -11.80
CA PRO A 270 2.01 15.68 -13.08
C PRO A 270 3.37 15.15 -13.61
N GLU A 271 4.46 15.93 -13.42
CA GLU A 271 5.80 15.52 -13.85
C GLU A 271 6.31 14.31 -13.09
N LEU A 272 6.12 14.29 -11.74
CA LEU A 272 6.48 13.13 -10.93
C LEU A 272 5.70 11.89 -11.38
N ARG A 273 4.39 12.04 -11.55
CA ARG A 273 3.53 10.95 -12.02
C ARG A 273 4.01 10.39 -13.36
N ALA A 274 4.22 11.25 -14.35
CA ALA A 274 4.70 10.85 -15.68
C ALA A 274 6.07 10.17 -15.62
N MET A 275 6.97 10.66 -14.77
CA MET A 275 8.30 10.04 -14.57
C MET A 275 8.18 8.62 -14.02
N ILE A 276 7.32 8.38 -13.03
CA ILE A 276 7.13 7.02 -12.47
C ILE A 276 6.39 6.13 -13.47
N GLU A 277 5.34 6.63 -14.13
CA GLU A 277 4.59 5.91 -15.17
C GLU A 277 5.48 5.39 -16.32
N ALA A 278 6.49 6.14 -16.71
CA ALA A 278 7.43 5.72 -17.75
C ALA A 278 8.26 4.47 -17.36
N THR A 279 8.19 4.03 -16.11
CA THR A 279 8.97 2.88 -15.57
C THR A 279 8.10 1.71 -15.11
N THR A 280 6.78 1.76 -15.37
CA THR A 280 5.79 0.77 -14.88
C THR A 280 5.12 -0.04 -15.98
#